data_8b096025b43a911e90d0d337578ad526
#
_entry.id   8b096025b43a911e90d0d337578ad526
#
_cell.length_a   1.000
_cell.length_b   1.000
_cell.length_c   1.000
_cell.angle_alpha   90.00
_cell.angle_beta   90.00
_cell.angle_gamma   90.00
#
_symmetry.space_group_name_H-M   'P 1'
#
loop_
_entity.id
_entity.type
_entity.pdbx_description
1 polymer ?
#
loop_
_entity_poly.entity_id
_entity_poly.type
_entity_poly.pdbx_seq_one_letter_code
_entity_poly.pdbx_strand_id
1 'polypeptide(L)'
;MDKEIKKKLASNWFKLLQNTICNDIEKLEGKKLKFKSKTWNRSEIKDEGGGEFRILKNGKIFEKVGVNFSEVHGTFSKEMSKKIPGASKNRNFWASGISVVMHMKNPHVPAIHFNTRFIYTTHGWFGGGMDVTPCIQDLKEKNFLYDELKKMCDRHDKKFYKKYKKWCDEYFYLPHRKETRGIGGIFFDYKKNDWEKDFKFVADLGVTFQMLFNSLIQLKYKKKWTVKQKEIQYIKRGRYAEFNLLYDRGTKFGLQTGGNVEGILMSLPPIAKWN
;
A
#
# COMPACT_ATOMS: atom_id res chain seq x y z
N MET A 1 -18.65 19.21 7.49
CA MET A 1 -17.66 18.78 8.54
C MET A 1 -16.40 19.64 8.42
N ASP A 2 -15.89 20.11 9.56
CA ASP A 2 -14.68 20.91 9.66
C ASP A 2 -13.43 20.17 9.14
N LYS A 3 -12.44 20.91 8.60
CA LYS A 3 -11.22 20.33 8.00
C LYS A 3 -10.35 19.59 9.02
N GLU A 4 -10.25 20.08 10.26
CA GLU A 4 -9.42 19.45 11.28
C GLU A 4 -10.08 18.15 11.78
N ILE A 5 -11.41 18.11 11.86
CA ILE A 5 -12.14 16.88 12.14
C ILE A 5 -11.89 15.84 11.04
N LYS A 6 -11.95 16.23 9.77
CA LYS A 6 -11.66 15.35 8.63
C LYS A 6 -10.25 14.75 8.70
N LYS A 7 -9.24 15.56 8.98
CA LYS A 7 -7.85 15.13 9.15
C LYS A 7 -7.73 14.12 10.29
N LYS A 8 -8.27 14.47 11.47
CA LYS A 8 -8.22 13.62 12.66
C LYS A 8 -8.91 12.27 12.45
N LEU A 9 -10.09 12.25 11.83
CA LEU A 9 -10.80 10.99 11.53
C LEU A 9 -9.99 10.11 10.55
N ALA A 10 -9.45 10.69 9.48
CA ALA A 10 -8.64 9.95 8.52
C ALA A 10 -7.37 9.38 9.15
N SER A 11 -6.63 10.19 9.91
CA SER A 11 -5.41 9.78 10.58
C SER A 11 -5.66 8.67 11.62
N ASN A 12 -6.69 8.84 12.47
CA ASN A 12 -7.07 7.85 13.46
C ASN A 12 -7.45 6.51 12.79
N TRP A 13 -8.15 6.54 11.67
CA TRP A 13 -8.46 5.35 10.90
C TRP A 13 -7.19 4.63 10.40
N PHE A 14 -6.26 5.36 9.79
CA PHE A 14 -5.03 4.75 9.31
C PHE A 14 -4.17 4.17 10.43
N LYS A 15 -4.12 4.81 11.59
CA LYS A 15 -3.43 4.29 12.76
C LYS A 15 -4.10 3.04 13.34
N LEU A 16 -5.44 3.04 13.41
CA LEU A 16 -6.20 1.87 13.81
C LEU A 16 -5.96 0.70 12.85
N LEU A 17 -5.99 0.96 11.55
CA LEU A 17 -5.75 -0.05 10.52
C LEU A 17 -4.33 -0.62 10.60
N GLN A 18 -3.30 0.20 10.88
CA GLN A 18 -1.94 -0.28 11.15
C GLN A 18 -1.94 -1.28 12.31
N ASN A 19 -2.57 -0.93 13.42
CA ASN A 19 -2.62 -1.77 14.62
C ASN A 19 -3.32 -3.11 14.35
N THR A 20 -4.48 -3.07 13.69
CA THR A 20 -5.27 -4.28 13.41
C THR A 20 -4.55 -5.21 12.43
N ILE A 21 -3.97 -4.68 11.35
CA ILE A 21 -3.18 -5.46 10.39
C ILE A 21 -1.97 -6.11 11.07
N CYS A 22 -1.20 -5.37 11.88
CA CYS A 22 -0.06 -5.94 12.59
C CYS A 22 -0.49 -7.04 13.55
N ASN A 23 -1.56 -6.85 14.30
CA ASN A 23 -2.09 -7.86 15.21
C ASN A 23 -2.53 -9.14 14.47
N ASP A 24 -3.18 -9.02 13.32
CA ASP A 24 -3.63 -10.17 12.54
C ASP A 24 -2.43 -10.95 11.96
N ILE A 25 -1.40 -10.26 11.48
CA ILE A 25 -0.17 -10.88 11.00
C ILE A 25 0.56 -11.61 12.14
N GLU A 26 0.66 -11.02 13.32
CA GLU A 26 1.26 -11.68 14.49
C GLU A 26 0.47 -12.91 14.94
N LYS A 27 -0.86 -12.89 14.85
CA LYS A 27 -1.70 -14.06 15.11
C LYS A 27 -1.42 -15.18 14.10
N LEU A 28 -1.33 -14.85 12.81
CA LEU A 28 -1.00 -15.82 11.75
C LEU A 28 0.38 -16.48 11.97
N GLU A 29 1.38 -15.72 12.43
CA GLU A 29 2.71 -16.22 12.79
C GLU A 29 2.76 -17.00 14.13
N GLY A 30 1.64 -17.09 14.86
CA GLY A 30 1.53 -17.81 16.13
C GLY A 30 1.92 -16.97 17.35
N LYS A 31 1.85 -15.65 17.27
CA LYS A 31 2.06 -14.65 18.35
C LYS A 31 3.49 -14.58 18.94
N LYS A 32 4.39 -15.51 18.63
CA LYS A 32 5.79 -15.49 19.13
C LYS A 32 6.65 -14.46 18.42
N LEU A 33 6.42 -14.26 17.11
CA LEU A 33 7.12 -13.28 16.31
C LEU A 33 6.37 -11.94 16.36
N LYS A 34 7.08 -10.87 16.68
CA LYS A 34 6.54 -9.53 16.85
C LYS A 34 7.12 -8.56 15.83
N PHE A 35 6.34 -7.57 15.45
CA PHE A 35 6.83 -6.45 14.70
C PHE A 35 7.86 -5.64 15.51
N LYS A 36 8.92 -5.22 14.83
CA LYS A 36 9.82 -4.17 15.34
C LYS A 36 9.31 -2.83 14.85
N SER A 37 8.99 -1.93 15.77
CA SER A 37 8.52 -0.58 15.49
C SER A 37 9.68 0.41 15.52
N LYS A 38 9.63 1.40 14.63
CA LYS A 38 10.49 2.58 14.63
C LYS A 38 9.66 3.81 14.33
N THR A 39 9.65 4.76 15.22
CA THR A 39 9.10 6.10 14.99
C THR A 39 10.13 6.96 14.26
N TRP A 40 9.65 7.92 13.49
CA TRP A 40 10.49 8.87 12.79
C TRP A 40 9.79 10.23 12.72
N ASN A 41 10.57 11.29 12.75
CA ASN A 41 10.12 12.65 12.48
C ASN A 41 10.56 13.04 11.08
N ARG A 42 9.75 13.84 10.39
CA ARG A 42 10.09 14.34 9.06
C ARG A 42 11.22 15.37 9.11
N SER A 43 11.29 16.13 10.18
CA SER A 43 12.34 17.10 10.45
C SER A 43 12.78 16.98 11.92
N GLU A 44 14.07 17.19 12.17
CA GLU A 44 14.61 17.26 13.53
C GLU A 44 14.54 18.67 14.11
N ILE A 45 14.32 19.70 13.26
CA ILE A 45 14.39 21.11 13.63
C ILE A 45 13.00 21.72 13.79
N LYS A 46 12.02 21.25 12.99
CA LYS A 46 10.65 21.79 12.94
C LYS A 46 9.65 20.67 13.11
N ASP A 47 8.50 20.98 13.69
CA ASP A 47 7.37 20.08 13.65
C ASP A 47 6.79 20.05 12.22
N GLU A 48 7.13 19.02 11.48
CA GLU A 48 6.57 18.69 10.17
C GLU A 48 5.85 17.33 10.20
N GLY A 49 5.56 16.82 11.41
CA GLY A 49 4.99 15.52 11.63
C GLY A 49 6.00 14.38 11.44
N GLY A 50 5.48 13.18 11.27
CA GLY A 50 6.31 11.99 11.17
C GLY A 50 5.49 10.73 10.96
N GLY A 51 5.93 9.64 11.54
CA GLY A 51 5.22 8.37 11.45
C GLY A 51 5.83 7.26 12.28
N GLU A 52 5.30 6.08 12.06
CA GLU A 52 5.78 4.84 12.64
C GLU A 52 5.74 3.75 11.58
N PHE A 53 6.88 3.17 11.27
CA PHE A 53 6.88 1.94 10.49
C PHE A 53 7.18 0.73 11.35
N ARG A 54 6.53 -0.36 11.03
CA ARG A 54 6.66 -1.66 11.70
C ARG A 54 7.12 -2.69 10.70
N ILE A 55 8.18 -3.42 11.04
CA ILE A 55 8.76 -4.45 10.19
C ILE A 55 8.77 -5.77 10.92
N LEU A 56 8.24 -6.82 10.27
CA LEU A 56 8.36 -8.20 10.68
C LEU A 56 9.20 -8.94 9.64
N LYS A 57 10.17 -9.74 10.07
CA LYS A 57 11.08 -10.52 9.21
C LYS A 57 11.20 -11.96 9.71
N ASN A 58 11.55 -12.85 8.79
CA ASN A 58 11.92 -14.24 9.08
C ASN A 58 10.80 -15.07 9.75
N GLY A 59 9.55 -14.78 9.41
CA GLY A 59 8.40 -15.55 9.88
C GLY A 59 8.26 -16.90 9.20
N LYS A 60 7.29 -17.69 9.68
CA LYS A 60 6.92 -18.97 9.07
C LYS A 60 6.18 -18.77 7.75
N ILE A 61 5.32 -17.78 7.70
CA ILE A 61 4.46 -17.40 6.58
C ILE A 61 5.08 -16.22 5.82
N PHE A 62 5.44 -15.17 6.55
CA PHE A 62 5.97 -13.94 5.99
C PHE A 62 7.50 -13.91 6.06
N GLU A 63 8.14 -13.75 4.91
CA GLU A 63 9.59 -13.53 4.84
C GLU A 63 9.93 -12.10 5.24
N LYS A 64 9.09 -11.14 4.83
CA LYS A 64 9.14 -9.75 5.28
C LYS A 64 7.77 -9.09 5.15
N VAL A 65 7.38 -8.34 6.15
CA VAL A 65 6.22 -7.42 6.11
C VAL A 65 6.68 -6.04 6.57
N GLY A 66 6.22 -5.01 5.88
CA GLY A 66 6.32 -3.62 6.31
C GLY A 66 4.94 -2.98 6.39
N VAL A 67 4.65 -2.31 7.49
CA VAL A 67 3.42 -1.52 7.70
C VAL A 67 3.81 -0.14 8.20
N ASN A 68 3.65 0.88 7.36
CA ASN A 68 4.00 2.25 7.67
C ASN A 68 2.75 3.11 7.81
N PHE A 69 2.64 3.81 8.92
CA PHE A 69 1.71 4.92 9.15
C PHE A 69 2.50 6.23 9.12
N SER A 70 1.93 7.26 8.52
CA SER A 70 2.49 8.59 8.52
C SER A 70 1.40 9.66 8.68
N GLU A 71 1.77 10.73 9.38
CA GLU A 71 1.03 11.99 9.43
C GLU A 71 2.04 13.12 9.32
N VAL A 72 2.06 13.81 8.20
CA VAL A 72 3.07 14.81 7.87
C VAL A 72 2.43 16.09 7.36
N HIS A 73 3.10 17.19 7.59
CA HIS A 73 2.71 18.50 7.08
C HIS A 73 3.94 19.32 6.69
N GLY A 74 3.73 20.43 6.00
CA GLY A 74 4.83 21.28 5.58
C GLY A 74 4.46 22.13 4.37
N THR A 75 5.49 22.58 3.65
CA THR A 75 5.33 23.45 2.48
C THR A 75 6.01 22.84 1.27
N PHE A 76 5.28 22.68 0.17
CA PHE A 76 5.85 22.21 -1.09
C PHE A 76 6.85 23.20 -1.69
N SER A 77 7.85 22.70 -2.41
CA SER A 77 8.68 23.54 -3.28
C SER A 77 7.83 24.23 -4.36
N LYS A 78 8.34 25.32 -4.93
CA LYS A 78 7.65 26.03 -6.03
C LYS A 78 7.34 25.10 -7.22
N GLU A 79 8.28 24.21 -7.56
CA GLU A 79 8.11 23.28 -8.68
C GLU A 79 7.05 22.22 -8.38
N MET A 80 7.07 21.67 -7.16
CA MET A 80 6.16 20.62 -6.74
C MET A 80 4.73 21.16 -6.60
N SER A 81 4.56 22.39 -6.11
CA SER A 81 3.25 23.02 -5.94
C SER A 81 2.48 23.19 -7.26
N LYS A 82 3.18 23.28 -8.40
CA LYS A 82 2.55 23.34 -9.73
C LYS A 82 1.90 22.01 -10.15
N LYS A 83 2.35 20.90 -9.59
CA LYS A 83 1.90 19.54 -9.94
C LYS A 83 0.83 18.99 -8.99
N ILE A 84 0.68 19.61 -7.82
CA ILE A 84 -0.24 19.12 -6.77
C ILE A 84 -1.53 19.94 -6.76
N PRO A 85 -2.71 19.31 -6.83
CA PRO A 85 -3.98 20.02 -6.78
C PRO A 85 -4.10 20.95 -5.58
N GLY A 86 -4.52 22.19 -5.81
CA GLY A 86 -4.72 23.21 -4.76
C GLY A 86 -3.44 23.81 -4.19
N ALA A 87 -2.25 23.29 -4.48
CA ALA A 87 -0.99 23.77 -3.93
C ALA A 87 -0.44 25.02 -4.65
N SER A 88 -0.94 25.38 -5.83
CA SER A 88 -0.52 26.58 -6.58
C SER A 88 -0.83 27.89 -5.86
N LYS A 89 -1.96 27.95 -5.14
CA LYS A 89 -2.41 29.16 -4.38
C LYS A 89 -1.82 29.19 -2.96
N ASN A 90 -1.71 28.03 -2.33
CA ASN A 90 -1.12 27.88 -1.00
C ASN A 90 -0.32 26.59 -1.00
N ARG A 91 1.00 26.70 -0.79
CA ARG A 91 1.93 25.56 -0.84
C ARG A 91 1.91 24.67 0.41
N ASN A 92 1.21 25.10 1.47
CA ASN A 92 1.08 24.28 2.66
C ASN A 92 0.26 23.03 2.39
N PHE A 93 0.69 21.93 2.98
CA PHE A 93 0.00 20.66 2.90
C PHE A 93 -0.04 19.93 4.25
N TRP A 94 -1.00 19.07 4.37
CA TRP A 94 -1.07 18.01 5.37
C TRP A 94 -1.41 16.71 4.68
N ALA A 95 -0.82 15.62 5.11
CA ALA A 95 -1.09 14.29 4.56
C ALA A 95 -0.97 13.24 5.65
N SER A 96 -1.90 12.29 5.66
CA SER A 96 -1.79 11.08 6.45
C SER A 96 -2.12 9.86 5.61
N GLY A 97 -1.54 8.71 5.97
CA GLY A 97 -1.78 7.48 5.25
C GLY A 97 -1.16 6.26 5.89
N ILE A 98 -1.53 5.12 5.31
CA ILE A 98 -0.96 3.82 5.63
C ILE A 98 -0.45 3.16 4.35
N SER A 99 0.68 2.47 4.44
CA SER A 99 1.24 1.63 3.38
C SER A 99 1.63 0.27 3.94
N VAL A 100 1.27 -0.80 3.24
CA VAL A 100 1.51 -2.19 3.64
C VAL A 100 2.09 -2.96 2.48
N VAL A 101 3.18 -3.67 2.71
CA VAL A 101 3.75 -4.62 1.74
C VAL A 101 4.08 -5.92 2.45
N MET A 102 3.60 -7.02 1.89
CA MET A 102 3.78 -8.37 2.41
C MET A 102 4.53 -9.22 1.40
N HIS A 103 5.73 -9.70 1.75
CA HIS A 103 6.51 -10.67 0.99
C HIS A 103 6.48 -12.03 1.68
N MET A 104 5.88 -13.01 1.02
CA MET A 104 5.60 -14.32 1.58
C MET A 104 6.77 -15.28 1.43
N LYS A 105 6.93 -16.19 2.40
CA LYS A 105 7.95 -17.24 2.33
C LYS A 105 7.62 -18.27 1.25
N ASN A 106 6.37 -18.71 1.19
CA ASN A 106 5.90 -19.68 0.21
C ASN A 106 5.65 -19.00 -1.16
N PRO A 107 6.27 -19.47 -2.26
CA PRO A 107 6.09 -18.89 -3.59
C PRO A 107 4.68 -19.03 -4.17
N HIS A 108 3.84 -19.92 -3.62
CA HIS A 108 2.44 -20.03 -4.01
C HIS A 108 1.55 -18.93 -3.42
N VAL A 109 1.99 -18.27 -2.35
CA VAL A 109 1.26 -17.12 -1.78
C VAL A 109 1.79 -15.83 -2.41
N PRO A 110 0.92 -15.00 -3.00
CA PRO A 110 1.36 -13.79 -3.70
C PRO A 110 1.93 -12.74 -2.74
N ALA A 111 2.76 -11.85 -3.26
CA ALA A 111 3.04 -10.59 -2.58
C ALA A 111 1.78 -9.70 -2.64
N ILE A 112 1.51 -9.00 -1.56
CA ILE A 112 0.29 -8.17 -1.41
C ILE A 112 0.72 -6.77 -0.99
N HIS A 113 0.20 -5.77 -1.69
CA HIS A 113 0.41 -4.36 -1.41
C HIS A 113 -0.92 -3.67 -1.18
N PHE A 114 -0.91 -2.73 -0.24
CA PHE A 114 -2.03 -1.86 0.06
C PHE A 114 -1.52 -0.50 0.47
N ASN A 115 -2.15 0.56 0.01
CA ASN A 115 -1.97 1.89 0.56
C ASN A 115 -3.25 2.71 0.47
N THR A 116 -3.49 3.56 1.45
CA THR A 116 -4.50 4.60 1.39
C THR A 116 -3.99 5.85 2.09
N ARG A 117 -4.39 7.02 1.57
CA ARG A 117 -3.97 8.32 2.07
C ARG A 117 -5.06 9.36 1.96
N PHE A 118 -5.03 10.33 2.85
CA PHE A 118 -5.78 11.58 2.75
C PHE A 118 -4.78 12.73 2.69
N ILE A 119 -4.87 13.56 1.65
CA ILE A 119 -4.01 14.71 1.42
C ILE A 119 -4.89 15.95 1.46
N TYR A 120 -4.42 17.00 2.12
CA TYR A 120 -5.09 18.28 2.22
C TYR A 120 -4.13 19.43 1.85
N THR A 121 -4.59 20.27 0.93
CA THR A 121 -3.96 21.55 0.55
C THR A 121 -4.97 22.67 0.77
N THR A 122 -5.49 23.32 -0.27
CA THR A 122 -6.67 24.17 -0.20
C THR A 122 -7.98 23.37 -0.16
N HIS A 123 -7.93 22.10 -0.56
CA HIS A 123 -8.99 21.11 -0.44
C HIS A 123 -8.39 19.71 -0.19
N GLY A 124 -9.21 18.80 0.30
CA GLY A 124 -8.75 17.45 0.61
C GLY A 124 -9.19 16.41 -0.42
N TRP A 125 -8.42 15.33 -0.60
CA TRP A 125 -8.79 14.17 -1.40
C TRP A 125 -8.17 12.88 -0.86
N PHE A 126 -8.84 11.78 -1.12
CA PHE A 126 -8.31 10.44 -0.87
C PHE A 126 -7.65 9.86 -2.12
N GLY A 127 -6.63 9.05 -1.89
CA GLY A 127 -6.00 8.21 -2.89
C GLY A 127 -5.53 6.90 -2.27
N GLY A 128 -5.30 5.89 -3.10
CA GLY A 128 -4.82 4.61 -2.64
C GLY A 128 -5.17 3.46 -3.56
N GLY A 129 -5.10 2.26 -3.01
CA GLY A 129 -5.43 1.03 -3.70
C GLY A 129 -4.80 -0.18 -3.04
N MET A 130 -5.06 -1.32 -3.62
CA MET A 130 -4.37 -2.57 -3.33
C MET A 130 -4.09 -3.33 -4.63
N ASP A 131 -3.00 -4.07 -4.65
CA ASP A 131 -2.68 -4.99 -5.73
C ASP A 131 -1.99 -6.25 -5.23
N VAL A 132 -2.07 -7.29 -6.05
CA VAL A 132 -1.57 -8.62 -5.75
C VAL A 132 -0.59 -9.06 -6.83
N THR A 133 0.59 -9.53 -6.40
CA THR A 133 1.67 -9.96 -7.29
C THR A 133 2.01 -11.44 -7.04
N PRO A 134 1.35 -12.38 -7.73
CA PRO A 134 1.68 -13.80 -7.63
C PRO A 134 2.98 -14.11 -8.39
N CYS A 135 3.77 -14.99 -7.82
CA CYS A 135 4.94 -15.57 -8.50
C CYS A 135 4.53 -16.75 -9.37
N ILE A 136 3.53 -17.51 -8.91
CA ILE A 136 2.92 -18.62 -9.62
C ILE A 136 1.45 -18.27 -9.83
N GLN A 137 1.04 -18.20 -11.09
CA GLN A 137 -0.33 -17.81 -11.43
C GLN A 137 -1.34 -18.88 -11.01
N ASP A 138 -2.51 -18.41 -10.55
CA ASP A 138 -3.65 -19.23 -10.19
C ASP A 138 -4.95 -18.49 -10.55
N LEU A 139 -5.69 -19.05 -11.51
CA LEU A 139 -6.92 -18.44 -12.01
C LEU A 139 -8.03 -18.35 -10.95
N LYS A 140 -8.11 -19.34 -10.05
CA LYS A 140 -9.12 -19.33 -8.97
C LYS A 140 -8.82 -18.19 -7.98
N GLU A 141 -7.55 -18.00 -7.62
CA GLU A 141 -7.11 -16.89 -6.76
C GLU A 141 -7.39 -15.52 -7.41
N LYS A 142 -7.06 -15.41 -8.71
CA LYS A 142 -7.32 -14.19 -9.48
C LYS A 142 -8.81 -13.85 -9.52
N ASN A 143 -9.66 -14.82 -9.82
CA ASN A 143 -11.10 -14.60 -9.87
C ASN A 143 -11.65 -14.25 -8.48
N PHE A 144 -11.24 -14.94 -7.42
CA PHE A 144 -11.62 -14.62 -6.06
C PHE A 144 -11.27 -13.18 -5.69
N LEU A 145 -10.03 -12.74 -5.97
CA LEU A 145 -9.61 -11.35 -5.74
C LEU A 145 -10.50 -10.35 -6.49
N TYR A 146 -10.76 -10.62 -7.76
CA TYR A 146 -11.55 -9.72 -8.60
C TYR A 146 -13.00 -9.63 -8.15
N ASP A 147 -13.61 -10.75 -7.78
CA ASP A 147 -14.99 -10.81 -7.32
C ASP A 147 -15.17 -10.05 -6.00
N GLU A 148 -14.26 -10.24 -5.05
CA GLU A 148 -14.33 -9.54 -3.75
C GLU A 148 -14.10 -8.04 -3.89
N LEU A 149 -13.12 -7.61 -4.71
CA LEU A 149 -12.90 -6.20 -4.98
C LEU A 149 -14.09 -5.56 -5.75
N LYS A 150 -14.68 -6.32 -6.66
CA LYS A 150 -15.88 -5.86 -7.37
C LYS A 150 -17.05 -5.70 -6.41
N LYS A 151 -17.32 -6.68 -5.55
CA LYS A 151 -18.38 -6.60 -4.51
C LYS A 151 -18.17 -5.39 -3.60
N MET A 152 -16.94 -5.14 -3.16
CA MET A 152 -16.61 -3.98 -2.34
C MET A 152 -16.89 -2.67 -3.08
N CYS A 153 -16.40 -2.53 -4.31
CA CYS A 153 -16.65 -1.33 -5.10
C CYS A 153 -18.14 -1.09 -5.37
N ASP A 154 -18.89 -2.16 -5.68
CA ASP A 154 -20.31 -2.10 -6.02
C ASP A 154 -21.20 -1.64 -4.84
N ARG A 155 -20.73 -1.79 -3.57
CA ARG A 155 -21.41 -1.21 -2.39
C ARG A 155 -21.40 0.32 -2.41
N HIS A 156 -20.48 0.93 -3.13
CA HIS A 156 -20.30 2.38 -3.19
C HIS A 156 -20.73 2.97 -4.54
N ASP A 157 -20.31 2.35 -5.65
CA ASP A 157 -20.71 2.71 -7.01
C ASP A 157 -20.35 1.57 -7.98
N LYS A 158 -21.31 1.09 -8.76
CA LYS A 158 -21.12 0.02 -9.74
C LYS A 158 -20.06 0.33 -10.83
N LYS A 159 -19.73 1.61 -11.04
CA LYS A 159 -18.71 2.05 -11.99
C LYS A 159 -17.28 2.00 -11.41
N PHE A 160 -17.14 1.94 -10.08
CA PHE A 160 -15.82 2.08 -9.43
C PHE A 160 -14.88 0.93 -9.77
N TYR A 161 -15.35 -0.31 -9.73
CA TYR A 161 -14.47 -1.45 -10.00
C TYR A 161 -13.85 -1.37 -11.39
N LYS A 162 -14.65 -1.18 -12.45
CA LYS A 162 -14.14 -1.07 -13.83
C LYS A 162 -13.14 0.08 -13.98
N LYS A 163 -13.44 1.24 -13.41
CA LYS A 163 -12.59 2.43 -13.44
C LYS A 163 -11.27 2.21 -12.72
N TYR A 164 -11.33 1.73 -11.47
CA TYR A 164 -10.16 1.64 -10.62
C TYR A 164 -9.28 0.43 -10.94
N LYS A 165 -9.88 -0.66 -11.47
CA LYS A 165 -9.11 -1.79 -11.99
C LYS A 165 -8.32 -1.38 -13.22
N LYS A 166 -8.92 -0.71 -14.18
CA LYS A 166 -8.22 -0.20 -15.37
C LYS A 166 -7.05 0.69 -14.95
N TRP A 167 -7.28 1.62 -14.03
CA TRP A 167 -6.23 2.51 -13.52
C TRP A 167 -5.10 1.74 -12.83
N CYS A 168 -5.44 0.70 -12.05
CA CYS A 168 -4.46 -0.18 -11.42
C CYS A 168 -3.57 -0.89 -12.45
N ASP A 169 -4.18 -1.46 -13.50
CA ASP A 169 -3.45 -2.17 -14.54
C ASP A 169 -2.48 -1.24 -15.30
N GLU A 170 -2.91 0.00 -15.58
CA GLU A 170 -2.08 1.03 -16.20
C GLU A 170 -0.95 1.51 -15.28
N TYR A 171 -1.25 1.71 -13.98
CA TYR A 171 -0.29 2.21 -13.01
C TYR A 171 0.85 1.24 -12.74
N PHE A 172 0.55 -0.06 -12.59
CA PHE A 172 1.53 -1.10 -12.26
C PHE A 172 2.17 -1.77 -13.48
N TYR A 173 2.08 -1.15 -14.65
CA TYR A 173 2.76 -1.62 -15.86
C TYR A 173 4.25 -1.25 -15.83
N LEU A 174 5.13 -2.19 -16.24
CA LEU A 174 6.56 -1.99 -16.41
C LEU A 174 6.89 -1.81 -17.91
N PRO A 175 7.05 -0.58 -18.40
CA PRO A 175 7.26 -0.33 -19.83
C PRO A 175 8.50 -1.02 -20.39
N HIS A 176 9.60 -1.02 -19.65
CA HIS A 176 10.88 -1.62 -20.06
C HIS A 176 10.86 -3.15 -20.08
N ARG A 177 9.86 -3.78 -19.44
CA ARG A 177 9.62 -5.23 -19.45
C ARG A 177 8.44 -5.63 -20.32
N LYS A 178 7.61 -4.68 -20.75
CA LYS A 178 6.34 -4.90 -21.47
C LYS A 178 5.41 -5.86 -20.74
N GLU A 179 5.40 -5.82 -19.40
CA GLU A 179 4.56 -6.67 -18.55
C GLU A 179 3.96 -5.87 -17.38
N THR A 180 2.87 -6.37 -16.79
CA THR A 180 2.33 -5.85 -15.53
C THR A 180 3.09 -6.44 -14.34
N ARG A 181 3.25 -5.65 -13.25
CA ARG A 181 3.90 -6.10 -12.01
C ARG A 181 3.21 -7.33 -11.41
N GLY A 182 1.89 -7.39 -11.46
CA GLY A 182 1.09 -8.46 -10.88
C GLY A 182 -0.21 -8.70 -11.65
N ILE A 183 -1.19 -9.30 -11.00
CA ILE A 183 -2.53 -9.53 -11.57
C ILE A 183 -3.45 -8.32 -11.38
N GLY A 184 -2.94 -7.24 -10.78
CA GLY A 184 -3.70 -6.02 -10.53
C GLY A 184 -4.47 -6.07 -9.21
N GLY A 185 -5.49 -5.25 -9.16
CA GLY A 185 -6.33 -4.96 -8.03
C GLY A 185 -7.16 -3.74 -8.34
N ILE A 186 -7.17 -2.74 -7.45
CA ILE A 186 -7.76 -1.42 -7.70
C ILE A 186 -6.79 -0.32 -7.30
N PHE A 187 -6.81 0.78 -8.07
CA PHE A 187 -6.06 2.00 -7.76
C PHE A 187 -6.93 3.22 -8.04
N PHE A 188 -6.90 4.20 -7.16
CA PHE A 188 -7.61 5.47 -7.29
C PHE A 188 -6.80 6.63 -6.72
N ASP A 189 -7.07 7.81 -7.23
CA ASP A 189 -6.53 9.07 -6.69
C ASP A 189 -7.54 10.20 -6.89
N TYR A 190 -7.29 11.34 -6.26
CA TYR A 190 -8.11 12.54 -6.37
C TYR A 190 -9.61 12.33 -6.07
N LYS A 191 -9.93 11.42 -5.15
CA LYS A 191 -11.30 11.16 -4.72
C LYS A 191 -11.71 12.24 -3.72
N LYS A 192 -12.58 13.17 -4.16
CA LYS A 192 -12.89 14.42 -3.44
C LYS A 192 -14.32 14.93 -3.57
N ASN A 193 -15.24 14.12 -4.09
CA ASN A 193 -16.60 14.59 -4.39
C ASN A 193 -17.45 14.73 -3.14
N ASP A 194 -17.35 13.82 -2.20
CA ASP A 194 -18.09 13.78 -0.95
C ASP A 194 -17.20 13.11 0.11
N TRP A 195 -16.72 13.87 1.08
CA TRP A 195 -15.74 13.39 2.02
C TRP A 195 -16.24 12.18 2.82
N GLU A 196 -17.48 12.16 3.23
CA GLU A 196 -18.03 11.06 4.05
C GLU A 196 -18.16 9.77 3.23
N LYS A 197 -18.67 9.86 2.00
CA LYS A 197 -18.74 8.72 1.09
C LYS A 197 -17.34 8.24 0.68
N ASP A 198 -16.43 9.16 0.45
CA ASP A 198 -15.06 8.86 0.08
C ASP A 198 -14.29 8.21 1.23
N PHE A 199 -14.51 8.67 2.46
CA PHE A 199 -13.94 8.07 3.66
C PHE A 199 -14.52 6.67 3.92
N LYS A 200 -15.84 6.48 3.78
CA LYS A 200 -16.49 5.16 3.88
C LYS A 200 -15.91 4.17 2.87
N PHE A 201 -15.67 4.60 1.63
CA PHE A 201 -15.03 3.77 0.60
C PHE A 201 -13.60 3.36 1.01
N VAL A 202 -12.81 4.30 1.51
CA VAL A 202 -11.43 4.02 1.97
C VAL A 202 -11.41 3.10 3.18
N ALA A 203 -12.34 3.27 4.11
CA ALA A 203 -12.47 2.40 5.27
C ALA A 203 -12.89 0.98 4.87
N ASP A 204 -13.87 0.86 3.98
CA ASP A 204 -14.34 -0.44 3.47
C ASP A 204 -13.23 -1.16 2.68
N LEU A 205 -12.41 -0.44 1.91
CA LEU A 205 -11.25 -1.01 1.25
C LEU A 205 -10.24 -1.56 2.27
N GLY A 206 -10.00 -0.86 3.37
CA GLY A 206 -9.10 -1.33 4.44
C GLY A 206 -9.59 -2.61 5.10
N VAL A 207 -10.89 -2.70 5.40
CA VAL A 207 -11.53 -3.91 5.95
C VAL A 207 -11.49 -5.06 4.94
N THR A 208 -11.82 -4.78 3.68
CA THR A 208 -11.75 -5.77 2.59
C THR A 208 -10.32 -6.28 2.38
N PHE A 209 -9.33 -5.41 2.48
CA PHE A 209 -7.92 -5.81 2.41
C PHE A 209 -7.56 -6.80 3.52
N GLN A 210 -8.00 -6.57 4.78
CA GLN A 210 -7.75 -7.50 5.88
C GLN A 210 -8.37 -8.87 5.63
N MET A 211 -9.60 -8.92 5.14
CA MET A 211 -10.26 -10.18 4.77
C MET A 211 -9.51 -10.88 3.63
N LEU A 212 -9.15 -10.15 2.58
CA LEU A 212 -8.48 -10.70 1.39
C LEU A 212 -7.11 -11.29 1.71
N PHE A 213 -6.24 -10.56 2.44
CA PHE A 213 -4.91 -11.11 2.72
C PHE A 213 -4.98 -12.34 3.62
N ASN A 214 -5.88 -12.37 4.60
CA ASN A 214 -6.09 -13.55 5.43
C ASN A 214 -6.53 -14.75 4.58
N SER A 215 -7.52 -14.57 3.70
CA SER A 215 -8.02 -15.65 2.83
C SER A 215 -6.96 -16.15 1.87
N LEU A 216 -6.24 -15.26 1.18
CA LEU A 216 -5.19 -15.62 0.23
C LEU A 216 -4.04 -16.41 0.89
N ILE A 217 -3.68 -16.05 2.12
CA ILE A 217 -2.65 -16.75 2.88
C ILE A 217 -3.13 -18.13 3.30
N GLN A 218 -4.31 -18.23 3.93
CA GLN A 218 -4.85 -19.49 4.45
C GLN A 218 -5.00 -20.56 3.36
N LEU A 219 -5.34 -20.17 2.15
CA LEU A 219 -5.48 -21.09 1.02
C LEU A 219 -4.18 -21.84 0.66
N LYS A 220 -3.00 -21.22 0.86
CA LYS A 220 -1.78 -21.70 0.22
C LYS A 220 -0.52 -21.74 1.09
N TYR A 221 -0.50 -21.17 2.29
CA TYR A 221 0.76 -21.05 3.06
C TYR A 221 1.39 -22.39 3.45
N LYS A 222 0.59 -23.49 3.51
CA LYS A 222 1.04 -24.86 3.77
C LYS A 222 1.37 -25.66 2.50
N LYS A 223 1.13 -25.10 1.31
CA LYS A 223 1.37 -25.81 0.04
C LYS A 223 2.86 -26.09 -0.11
N LYS A 224 3.21 -27.35 -0.44
CA LYS A 224 4.61 -27.72 -0.75
C LYS A 224 5.08 -26.98 -2.00
N TRP A 225 6.35 -26.63 -2.03
CA TRP A 225 6.96 -25.92 -3.14
C TRP A 225 8.37 -26.45 -3.45
N THR A 226 8.84 -26.23 -4.67
CA THR A 226 10.14 -26.69 -5.16
C THR A 226 11.16 -25.55 -5.18
N VAL A 227 12.45 -25.89 -5.27
CA VAL A 227 13.55 -24.92 -5.45
C VAL A 227 13.30 -24.07 -6.70
N LYS A 228 12.88 -24.68 -7.82
CA LYS A 228 12.54 -23.93 -9.06
C LYS A 228 11.45 -22.89 -8.86
N GLN A 229 10.42 -23.20 -8.09
CA GLN A 229 9.36 -22.24 -7.76
C GLN A 229 9.86 -21.08 -6.87
N LYS A 230 10.81 -21.36 -5.98
CA LYS A 230 11.47 -20.31 -5.18
C LYS A 230 12.33 -19.38 -6.04
N GLU A 231 13.05 -19.92 -7.02
CA GLU A 231 13.81 -19.10 -7.98
C GLU A 231 12.88 -18.18 -8.80
N ILE A 232 11.74 -18.71 -9.28
CA ILE A 232 10.73 -17.90 -9.94
C ILE A 232 10.26 -16.75 -9.03
N GLN A 233 10.05 -17.02 -7.74
CA GLN A 233 9.67 -15.97 -6.77
C GLN A 233 10.74 -14.88 -6.69
N TYR A 234 12.03 -15.23 -6.63
CA TYR A 234 13.11 -14.24 -6.56
C TYR A 234 13.19 -13.38 -7.81
N ILE A 235 13.00 -13.96 -8.99
CA ILE A 235 12.97 -13.22 -10.27
C ILE A 235 11.76 -12.27 -10.32
N LYS A 236 10.58 -12.72 -9.94
CA LYS A 236 9.38 -11.85 -9.90
C LYS A 236 9.52 -10.74 -8.86
N ARG A 237 10.24 -10.96 -7.77
CA ARG A 237 10.62 -9.92 -6.81
C ARG A 237 11.58 -8.87 -7.41
N GLY A 238 12.43 -9.27 -8.35
CA GLY A 238 13.22 -8.32 -9.14
C GLY A 238 12.31 -7.34 -9.90
N ARG A 239 11.25 -7.84 -10.57
CA ARG A 239 10.25 -6.99 -11.26
C ARG A 239 9.52 -6.06 -10.28
N TYR A 240 9.19 -6.56 -9.09
CA TYR A 240 8.59 -5.77 -8.03
C TYR A 240 9.51 -4.63 -7.58
N ALA A 241 10.78 -4.91 -7.36
CA ALA A 241 11.79 -3.90 -6.98
C ALA A 241 11.99 -2.86 -8.09
N GLU A 242 12.10 -3.29 -9.36
CA GLU A 242 12.18 -2.39 -10.52
C GLU A 242 11.01 -1.41 -10.55
N PHE A 243 9.78 -1.89 -10.39
CA PHE A 243 8.62 -1.00 -10.35
C PHE A 243 8.73 0.04 -9.23
N ASN A 244 9.00 -0.40 -8.01
CA ASN A 244 9.04 0.49 -6.86
C ASN A 244 10.13 1.56 -6.97
N LEU A 245 11.31 1.20 -7.48
CA LEU A 245 12.42 2.14 -7.61
C LEU A 245 12.29 3.06 -8.83
N LEU A 246 11.78 2.54 -9.96
CA LEU A 246 11.77 3.28 -11.22
C LEU A 246 10.45 4.02 -11.49
N TYR A 247 9.31 3.51 -11.03
CA TYR A 247 8.00 4.01 -11.46
C TYR A 247 7.07 4.42 -10.32
N ASP A 248 7.23 3.86 -9.10
CA ASP A 248 6.30 4.18 -8.02
C ASP A 248 6.38 5.65 -7.61
N ARG A 249 5.26 6.36 -7.77
CA ARG A 249 5.18 7.79 -7.44
C ARG A 249 5.35 8.05 -5.94
N GLY A 250 4.85 7.13 -5.10
CA GLY A 250 4.96 7.24 -3.65
C GLY A 250 6.41 7.12 -3.17
N THR A 251 7.14 6.13 -3.66
CA THR A 251 8.57 5.94 -3.37
C THR A 251 9.39 7.14 -3.82
N LYS A 252 9.19 7.60 -5.09
CA LYS A 252 9.90 8.77 -5.62
C LYS A 252 9.60 10.03 -4.81
N PHE A 253 8.33 10.28 -4.52
CA PHE A 253 7.92 11.42 -3.71
C PHE A 253 8.56 11.39 -2.33
N GLY A 254 8.49 10.26 -1.64
CA GLY A 254 9.07 10.11 -0.31
C GLY A 254 10.58 10.39 -0.29
N LEU A 255 11.33 9.80 -1.23
CA LEU A 255 12.78 10.00 -1.33
C LEU A 255 13.15 11.45 -1.70
N GLN A 256 12.39 12.08 -2.62
CA GLN A 256 12.64 13.47 -3.06
C GLN A 256 12.26 14.53 -2.02
N THR A 257 11.39 14.19 -1.07
CA THR A 257 10.91 15.13 -0.04
C THR A 257 11.55 14.91 1.33
N GLY A 258 12.65 14.13 1.40
CA GLY A 258 13.36 13.89 2.65
C GLY A 258 12.62 12.96 3.63
N GLY A 259 11.76 12.08 3.13
CA GLY A 259 11.10 11.07 3.94
C GLY A 259 12.08 10.02 4.49
N ASN A 260 11.68 9.32 5.54
CA ASN A 260 12.51 8.28 6.15
C ASN A 260 12.80 7.14 5.17
N VAL A 261 14.07 6.95 4.78
CA VAL A 261 14.50 5.98 3.76
C VAL A 261 14.13 4.54 4.15
N GLU A 262 14.31 4.16 5.41
CA GLU A 262 13.97 2.80 5.88
C GLU A 262 12.47 2.53 5.80
N GLY A 263 11.64 3.53 6.18
CA GLY A 263 10.19 3.46 6.07
C GLY A 263 9.69 3.41 4.62
N ILE A 264 10.36 4.10 3.71
CA ILE A 264 10.03 4.09 2.28
C ILE A 264 10.45 2.77 1.63
N LEU A 265 11.71 2.34 1.84
CA LEU A 265 12.27 1.14 1.23
C LEU A 265 11.89 -0.16 1.97
N MET A 266 11.08 -0.08 3.03
CA MET A 266 10.51 -1.29 3.64
C MET A 266 9.69 -2.13 2.64
N SER A 267 9.16 -1.49 1.59
CA SER A 267 8.37 -2.12 0.53
C SER A 267 9.17 -3.10 -0.33
N LEU A 268 10.50 -2.98 -0.36
CA LEU A 268 11.34 -3.86 -1.17
C LEU A 268 11.39 -5.28 -0.58
N PRO A 269 11.40 -6.32 -1.45
CA PRO A 269 11.54 -7.70 -1.02
C PRO A 269 12.89 -7.95 -0.32
N PRO A 270 12.96 -8.94 0.60
CA PRO A 270 14.20 -9.22 1.31
C PRO A 270 15.29 -9.80 0.41
N ILE A 271 14.90 -10.55 -0.62
CA ILE A 271 15.77 -11.15 -1.64
C ILE A 271 15.09 -10.99 -2.99
N ALA A 272 15.83 -10.54 -3.98
CA ALA A 272 15.42 -10.47 -5.38
C ALA A 272 16.57 -10.93 -6.27
N LYS A 273 16.24 -11.47 -7.44
CA LYS A 273 17.22 -11.89 -8.46
C LYS A 273 16.86 -11.32 -9.83
N TRP A 274 17.88 -11.16 -10.66
CA TRP A 274 17.75 -10.79 -12.06
C TRP A 274 18.46 -11.85 -12.91
N ASN A 275 17.92 -12.11 -14.09
CA ASN A 275 18.52 -12.97 -15.13
C ASN A 275 19.45 -12.12 -16.00
#